data_65f4b9a58da0d56006a8c476724a8db4
#
_entry.id   65f4b9a58da0d56006a8c476724a8db4
#
_cell.length_a   1.000
_cell.length_b   1.000
_cell.length_c   1.000
_cell.angle_alpha   90.00
_cell.angle_beta   90.00
_cell.angle_gamma   90.00
#
_symmetry.space_group_name_H-M   'P 1'
#
loop_
_entity.id
_entity.type
_entity.pdbx_description
1 polymer ?
#
loop_
_entity_poly.entity_id
_entity_poly.type
_entity_poly.pdbx_seq_one_letter_code
_entity_poly.pdbx_strand_id
1 'polypeptide(L)'
;MIVAVFVGLSFAHLLRSDRRPAFFDVLFALAALAGALGFAFGLFEELVPYDELTHAFTTFCVSLTFYFLFYGGAVPERRAVALGTSVFTLGDTVGAYWEIFEWFFVAHYTMADTISDLLVDSGGALAAALVALALRRSGDRLT
;
A
#
# COMPACT_ATOMS: atom_id res chain seq x y z
N MET A 1 11.94 -6.95 -9.19
CA MET A 1 10.57 -6.93 -9.77
C MET A 1 9.68 -5.88 -9.11
N ILE A 2 9.61 -5.81 -7.79
CA ILE A 2 8.83 -4.80 -7.05
C ILE A 2 9.29 -3.39 -7.35
N VAL A 3 10.59 -3.12 -7.32
CA VAL A 3 11.13 -1.82 -7.74
C VAL A 3 10.61 -1.46 -9.14
N ALA A 4 10.50 -2.41 -10.07
CA ALA A 4 9.97 -2.16 -11.42
C ALA A 4 8.46 -1.89 -11.41
N VAL A 5 7.67 -2.57 -10.57
CA VAL A 5 6.23 -2.28 -10.40
C VAL A 5 6.05 -0.92 -9.73
N PHE A 6 6.82 -0.63 -8.69
CA PHE A 6 6.82 0.66 -8.02
C PHE A 6 7.28 1.80 -8.95
N VAL A 7 8.36 1.61 -9.69
CA VAL A 7 8.83 2.57 -10.70
C VAL A 7 7.77 2.72 -11.80
N GLY A 8 7.16 1.64 -12.28
CA GLY A 8 6.10 1.68 -13.28
C GLY A 8 4.85 2.42 -12.81
N LEU A 9 4.42 2.20 -11.56
CA LEU A 9 3.30 2.92 -10.93
C LEU A 9 3.65 4.41 -10.72
N SER A 10 4.89 4.72 -10.32
CA SER A 10 5.39 6.09 -10.18
C SER A 10 5.45 6.81 -11.53
N PHE A 11 5.87 6.13 -12.60
CA PHE A 11 5.84 6.69 -13.95
C PHE A 11 4.41 6.89 -14.47
N ALA A 12 3.52 5.92 -14.27
CA ALA A 12 2.10 6.08 -14.59
C ALA A 12 1.47 7.22 -13.80
N HIS A 13 1.97 7.47 -12.60
CA HIS A 13 1.62 8.58 -11.75
C HIS A 13 2.11 9.93 -12.32
N LEU A 14 3.37 10.04 -12.71
CA LEU A 14 3.93 11.26 -13.32
C LEU A 14 3.23 11.65 -14.61
N LEU A 15 2.82 10.68 -15.44
CA LEU A 15 2.13 10.92 -16.69
C LEU A 15 0.68 11.41 -16.52
N ARG A 16 0.08 11.31 -15.34
CA ARG A 16 -1.29 11.76 -15.01
C ARG A 16 -1.37 12.98 -14.09
N SER A 17 -0.31 13.72 -13.92
CA SER A 17 0.04 14.48 -12.72
C SER A 17 -0.66 15.82 -12.48
N ASP A 18 -1.73 16.21 -13.16
CA ASP A 18 -2.29 17.56 -12.96
C ASP A 18 -3.03 17.79 -11.63
N ARG A 19 -3.24 16.78 -10.79
CA ARG A 19 -4.11 16.92 -9.60
C ARG A 19 -3.73 16.13 -8.36
N ARG A 20 -2.47 15.69 -8.19
CA ARG A 20 -2.12 14.85 -7.04
C ARG A 20 -1.38 15.60 -5.95
N PRO A 21 -1.79 15.46 -4.68
CA PRO A 21 -1.03 16.04 -3.58
C PRO A 21 0.35 15.38 -3.53
N ALA A 22 1.42 16.17 -3.44
CA ALA A 22 2.79 15.72 -3.21
C ALA A 22 2.94 14.75 -2.02
N PHE A 23 1.95 14.75 -1.13
CA PHE A 23 1.81 13.84 -0.01
C PHE A 23 1.88 12.35 -0.41
N PHE A 24 1.30 11.94 -1.55
CA PHE A 24 1.35 10.54 -1.98
C PHE A 24 2.71 10.13 -2.52
N ASP A 25 3.37 11.07 -3.22
CA ASP A 25 4.73 10.85 -3.67
C ASP A 25 5.68 10.65 -2.47
N VAL A 26 5.45 11.40 -1.41
CA VAL A 26 6.20 11.28 -0.16
C VAL A 26 5.91 9.95 0.53
N LEU A 27 4.65 9.55 0.70
CA LEU A 27 4.30 8.26 1.31
C LEU A 27 4.91 7.09 0.55
N PHE A 28 4.84 7.15 -0.77
CA PHE A 28 5.40 6.13 -1.63
C PHE A 28 6.93 6.07 -1.54
N ALA A 29 7.59 7.23 -1.54
CA ALA A 29 9.03 7.31 -1.36
C ALA A 29 9.46 6.79 0.02
N LEU A 30 8.69 7.07 1.07
CA LEU A 30 8.95 6.56 2.41
C LEU A 30 8.79 5.05 2.50
N ALA A 31 7.76 4.47 1.87
CA ALA A 31 7.58 3.02 1.80
C ALA A 31 8.72 2.33 1.06
N ALA A 32 9.12 2.87 -0.10
CA ALA A 32 10.27 2.37 -0.85
C ALA A 32 11.58 2.49 -0.07
N LEU A 33 11.76 3.60 0.65
CA LEU A 33 12.93 3.84 1.51
C LEU A 33 12.96 2.86 2.68
N ALA A 34 11.82 2.60 3.34
CA ALA A 34 11.74 1.62 4.43
C ALA A 34 12.20 0.24 3.94
N GLY A 35 11.66 -0.26 2.83
CA GLY A 35 12.10 -1.53 2.26
C GLY A 35 13.59 -1.54 1.90
N ALA A 36 14.09 -0.47 1.27
CA ALA A 36 15.51 -0.36 0.90
C ALA A 36 16.43 -0.36 2.11
N LEU A 37 16.06 0.33 3.20
CA LEU A 37 16.83 0.34 4.45
C LEU A 37 16.81 -1.03 5.12
N GLY A 38 15.67 -1.72 5.11
CA GLY A 38 15.56 -3.09 5.61
C GLY A 38 16.59 -4.02 4.98
N PHE A 39 16.67 -4.02 3.65
CA PHE A 39 17.66 -4.83 2.93
C PHE A 39 19.09 -4.33 3.09
N ALA A 40 19.33 -3.02 3.06
CA ALA A 40 20.68 -2.47 3.11
C ALA A 40 21.36 -2.65 4.47
N PHE A 41 20.59 -2.64 5.55
CA PHE A 41 21.09 -2.70 6.93
C PHE A 41 20.70 -3.97 7.68
N GLY A 42 20.04 -4.93 7.05
CA GLY A 42 19.59 -6.17 7.68
C GLY A 42 18.52 -5.96 8.76
N LEU A 43 17.70 -4.88 8.67
CA LEU A 43 16.75 -4.55 9.70
C LEU A 43 15.60 -5.55 9.80
N PHE A 44 15.29 -6.24 8.73
CA PHE A 44 14.30 -7.33 8.71
C PHE A 44 14.69 -8.51 9.61
N GLU A 45 15.99 -8.73 9.75
CA GLU A 45 16.54 -9.82 10.55
C GLU A 45 16.84 -9.41 12.00
N GLU A 46 17.23 -8.15 12.20
CA GLU A 46 17.71 -7.65 13.50
C GLU A 46 16.63 -7.02 14.36
N LEU A 47 15.58 -6.46 13.75
CA LEU A 47 14.50 -5.74 14.45
C LEU A 47 13.16 -6.45 14.26
N VAL A 48 12.77 -7.26 15.22
CA VAL A 48 11.55 -8.09 15.18
C VAL A 48 10.29 -7.37 14.65
N PRO A 49 9.97 -6.11 15.00
CA PRO A 49 8.77 -5.44 14.47
C PRO A 49 9.00 -4.70 13.14
N TYR A 50 10.21 -4.73 12.57
CA TYR A 50 10.52 -3.92 11.39
C TYR A 50 9.84 -4.46 10.14
N ASP A 51 9.78 -5.75 10.01
CA ASP A 51 9.18 -6.46 8.89
C ASP A 51 7.68 -6.20 8.85
N GLU A 52 6.98 -6.52 9.92
CA GLU A 52 5.54 -6.31 10.03
C GLU A 52 5.14 -4.83 9.85
N LEU A 53 5.93 -3.90 10.39
CA LEU A 53 5.69 -2.47 10.19
C LEU A 53 5.89 -2.05 8.74
N THR A 54 6.89 -2.61 8.07
CA THR A 54 7.17 -2.32 6.66
C THR A 54 6.08 -2.89 5.77
N HIS A 55 5.60 -4.11 6.04
CA HIS A 55 4.47 -4.74 5.37
C HIS A 55 3.20 -3.90 5.51
N ALA A 56 2.76 -3.64 6.74
CA ALA A 56 1.56 -2.84 7.00
C ALA A 56 1.62 -1.44 6.34
N PHE A 57 2.78 -0.77 6.45
CA PHE A 57 2.96 0.58 5.90
C PHE A 57 3.00 0.58 4.37
N THR A 58 3.70 -0.37 3.76
CA THR A 58 3.81 -0.49 2.31
C THR A 58 2.44 -0.79 1.69
N THR A 59 1.71 -1.74 2.25
CA THR A 59 0.37 -2.11 1.79
C THR A 59 -0.61 -0.97 1.97
N PHE A 60 -0.54 -0.23 3.09
CA PHE A 60 -1.30 1.00 3.27
C PHE A 60 -1.02 2.03 2.16
N CYS A 61 0.25 2.31 1.86
CA CYS A 61 0.65 3.28 0.84
C CYS A 61 0.19 2.85 -0.56
N VAL A 62 0.37 1.57 -0.90
CA VAL A 62 -0.07 1.02 -2.19
C VAL A 62 -1.58 1.12 -2.34
N SER A 63 -2.34 0.74 -1.31
CA SER A 63 -3.81 0.81 -1.30
C SER A 63 -4.32 2.24 -1.50
N LEU A 64 -3.74 3.22 -0.81
CA LEU A 64 -4.09 4.63 -1.00
C LEU A 64 -3.70 5.14 -2.38
N THR A 65 -2.58 4.70 -2.92
CA THR A 65 -2.18 5.05 -4.29
C THR A 65 -3.23 4.56 -5.28
N PHE A 66 -3.75 3.34 -5.13
CA PHE A 66 -4.85 2.84 -5.95
C PHE A 66 -6.13 3.68 -5.82
N TYR A 67 -6.49 4.09 -4.60
CA TYR A 67 -7.61 5.00 -4.41
C TYR A 67 -7.49 6.28 -5.27
N PHE A 68 -6.33 6.92 -5.24
CA PHE A 68 -6.11 8.13 -6.02
C PHE A 68 -6.02 7.91 -7.52
N LEU A 69 -5.44 6.78 -7.93
CA LEU A 69 -5.34 6.42 -9.34
C LEU A 69 -6.70 6.19 -9.99
N PHE A 70 -7.58 5.48 -9.31
CA PHE A 70 -8.82 5.01 -9.90
C PHE A 70 -10.04 5.85 -9.51
N TYR A 71 -10.01 6.48 -8.33
CA TYR A 71 -11.17 7.19 -7.78
C TYR A 71 -10.94 8.69 -7.60
N GLY A 72 -9.77 9.23 -7.85
CA GLY A 72 -9.23 10.58 -7.59
C GLY A 72 -10.16 11.80 -7.74
N GLY A 73 -11.41 11.66 -7.33
CA GLY A 73 -12.46 12.68 -7.34
C GLY A 73 -13.63 12.28 -6.45
N ALA A 74 -14.71 13.05 -6.49
CA ALA A 74 -15.91 12.82 -5.71
C ALA A 74 -16.57 11.47 -6.06
N VAL A 75 -16.53 10.54 -5.13
CA VAL A 75 -17.24 9.26 -5.24
C VAL A 75 -18.60 9.40 -4.54
N PRO A 76 -19.72 9.14 -5.25
CA PRO A 76 -21.05 9.23 -4.66
C PRO A 76 -21.20 8.36 -3.41
N GLU A 77 -21.94 8.82 -2.41
CA GLU A 77 -22.12 8.12 -1.13
C GLU A 77 -22.62 6.68 -1.29
N ARG A 78 -23.54 6.48 -2.24
CA ARG A 78 -24.05 5.14 -2.58
C ARG A 78 -22.96 4.14 -3.04
N ARG A 79 -21.77 4.60 -3.38
CA ARG A 79 -20.62 3.77 -3.78
C ARG A 79 -19.56 3.63 -2.68
N ALA A 80 -19.82 4.13 -1.47
CA ALA A 80 -18.84 4.10 -0.38
C ALA A 80 -18.37 2.69 -0.05
N VAL A 81 -19.30 1.73 0.04
CA VAL A 81 -18.97 0.33 0.31
C VAL A 81 -18.09 -0.24 -0.81
N ALA A 82 -18.49 -0.03 -2.07
CA ALA A 82 -17.72 -0.50 -3.21
C ALA A 82 -16.31 0.13 -3.23
N LEU A 83 -16.19 1.41 -2.92
CA LEU A 83 -14.90 2.08 -2.79
C LEU A 83 -14.02 1.44 -1.71
N GLY A 84 -14.54 1.32 -0.49
CA GLY A 84 -13.79 0.74 0.62
C GLY A 84 -13.36 -0.70 0.32
N THR A 85 -14.28 -1.53 -0.20
CA THR A 85 -13.98 -2.90 -0.61
C THR A 85 -12.91 -2.95 -1.69
N SER A 86 -12.99 -2.10 -2.73
CA SER A 86 -12.00 -2.09 -3.81
C SER A 86 -10.61 -1.70 -3.30
N VAL A 87 -10.51 -0.66 -2.48
CA VAL A 87 -9.22 -0.22 -1.92
C VAL A 87 -8.62 -1.31 -1.03
N PHE A 88 -9.43 -1.91 -0.16
CA PHE A 88 -9.01 -3.02 0.69
C PHE A 88 -8.55 -4.22 -0.15
N THR A 89 -9.39 -4.73 -1.05
CA THR A 89 -9.09 -5.94 -1.83
C THR A 89 -7.86 -5.77 -2.71
N LEU A 90 -7.67 -4.60 -3.32
CA LEU A 90 -6.47 -4.35 -4.14
C LEU A 90 -5.20 -4.36 -3.30
N GLY A 91 -5.21 -3.70 -2.13
CA GLY A 91 -4.07 -3.71 -1.23
C GLY A 91 -3.74 -5.11 -0.71
N ASP A 92 -4.74 -5.80 -0.19
CA ASP A 92 -4.64 -7.16 0.33
C ASP A 92 -4.15 -8.15 -0.75
N THR A 93 -4.63 -8.00 -1.99
CA THR A 93 -4.14 -8.79 -3.13
C THR A 93 -2.66 -8.54 -3.41
N VAL A 94 -2.20 -7.30 -3.36
CA VAL A 94 -0.78 -6.97 -3.58
C VAL A 94 0.09 -7.55 -2.48
N GLY A 95 -0.34 -7.44 -1.21
CA GLY A 95 0.32 -8.10 -0.08
C GLY A 95 0.43 -9.61 -0.29
N ALA A 96 -0.69 -10.29 -0.58
CA ALA A 96 -0.70 -11.73 -0.82
C ALA A 96 0.22 -12.17 -1.98
N TYR A 97 0.30 -11.39 -3.07
CA TYR A 97 1.24 -11.68 -4.15
C TYR A 97 2.70 -11.45 -3.74
N TRP A 98 2.91 -10.51 -2.83
CA TRP A 98 4.23 -10.28 -2.27
C TRP A 98 4.68 -11.49 -1.44
N GLU A 99 3.85 -12.00 -0.55
CA GLU A 99 4.10 -13.20 0.25
C GLU A 99 4.39 -14.44 -0.60
N ILE A 100 3.61 -14.62 -1.68
CA ILE A 100 3.85 -15.69 -2.65
C ILE A 100 5.23 -15.53 -3.31
N PHE A 101 5.62 -14.30 -3.64
CA PHE A 101 6.93 -14.03 -4.21
C PHE A 101 8.04 -14.36 -3.21
N GLU A 102 7.92 -13.93 -1.97
CA GLU A 102 8.91 -14.21 -0.92
C GLU A 102 9.05 -15.70 -0.67
N TRP A 103 7.95 -16.41 -0.58
CA TRP A 103 7.94 -17.87 -0.41
C TRP A 103 8.75 -18.61 -1.50
N PHE A 104 8.72 -18.14 -2.73
CA PHE A 104 9.43 -18.81 -3.84
C PHE A 104 10.84 -18.29 -4.07
N PHE A 105 11.15 -17.06 -3.76
CA PHE A 105 12.37 -16.39 -4.20
C PHE A 105 13.26 -15.85 -3.09
N VAL A 106 12.76 -15.77 -1.86
CA VAL A 106 13.53 -15.32 -0.70
C VAL A 106 13.77 -16.52 0.22
N ALA A 107 15.02 -16.75 0.59
CA ALA A 107 15.37 -17.85 1.49
C ALA A 107 15.03 -17.47 2.94
N HIS A 108 14.61 -18.47 3.74
CA HIS A 108 14.42 -18.41 5.19
C HIS A 108 13.06 -17.96 5.71
N TYR A 109 12.02 -17.82 4.89
CA TYR A 109 10.67 -17.56 5.36
C TYR A 109 10.01 -18.80 5.96
N THR A 110 9.26 -18.59 7.03
CA THR A 110 8.46 -19.64 7.67
C THR A 110 6.98 -19.41 7.39
N MET A 111 6.16 -20.46 7.50
CA MET A 111 4.71 -20.28 7.37
C MET A 111 4.13 -19.34 8.43
N ALA A 112 4.72 -19.28 9.63
CA ALA A 112 4.27 -18.38 10.70
C ALA A 112 4.54 -16.90 10.31
N ASP A 113 5.67 -16.63 9.72
CA ASP A 113 6.08 -15.34 9.17
C ASP A 113 5.10 -14.89 8.08
N THR A 114 4.95 -15.69 7.01
CA THR A 114 3.98 -15.43 5.95
C THR A 114 2.55 -15.15 6.47
N ILE A 115 2.08 -15.88 7.49
CA ILE A 115 0.76 -15.64 8.09
C ILE A 115 0.73 -14.30 8.84
N SER A 116 1.80 -13.98 9.58
CA SER A 116 1.92 -12.69 10.27
C SER A 116 1.86 -11.54 9.27
N ASP A 117 2.62 -11.63 8.20
CA ASP A 117 2.73 -10.58 7.18
C ASP A 117 1.42 -10.39 6.41
N LEU A 118 0.74 -11.48 6.05
CA LEU A 118 -0.61 -11.39 5.48
C LEU A 118 -1.61 -10.70 6.41
N LEU A 119 -1.52 -10.92 7.73
CA LEU A 119 -2.41 -10.25 8.69
C LEU A 119 -2.11 -8.75 8.80
N VAL A 120 -0.84 -8.36 8.83
CA VAL A 120 -0.47 -6.95 8.92
C VAL A 120 -0.68 -6.22 7.59
N ASP A 121 -0.52 -6.89 6.46
CA ASP A 121 -0.89 -6.38 5.13
C ASP A 121 -2.39 -6.09 5.05
N SER A 122 -3.22 -7.04 5.49
CA SER A 122 -4.68 -6.83 5.59
C SER A 122 -5.02 -5.65 6.50
N GLY A 123 -4.29 -5.49 7.61
CA GLY A 123 -4.40 -4.33 8.50
C GLY A 123 -4.08 -3.01 7.81
N GLY A 124 -2.98 -2.97 7.06
CA GLY A 124 -2.57 -1.82 6.24
C GLY A 124 -3.60 -1.46 5.17
N ALA A 125 -4.08 -2.45 4.42
CA ALA A 125 -5.12 -2.29 3.41
C ALA A 125 -6.44 -1.77 4.01
N LEU A 126 -6.84 -2.28 5.18
CA LEU A 126 -8.04 -1.81 5.90
C LEU A 126 -7.90 -0.35 6.34
N ALA A 127 -6.76 0.00 6.92
CA ALA A 127 -6.48 1.38 7.32
C ALA A 127 -6.56 2.33 6.12
N ALA A 128 -6.00 1.95 4.98
CA ALA A 128 -6.09 2.72 3.74
C ALA A 128 -7.53 2.88 3.26
N ALA A 129 -8.34 1.82 3.30
CA ALA A 129 -9.75 1.87 2.93
C ALA A 129 -10.55 2.85 3.82
N LEU A 130 -10.28 2.85 5.13
CA LEU A 130 -10.90 3.80 6.07
C LEU A 130 -10.49 5.25 5.80
N VAL A 131 -9.21 5.48 5.51
CA VAL A 131 -8.71 6.82 5.11
C VAL A 131 -9.34 7.26 3.80
N ALA A 132 -9.41 6.40 2.79
CA ALA A 132 -10.06 6.70 1.51
C ALA A 132 -11.54 7.10 1.69
N LEU A 133 -12.27 6.40 2.56
CA LEU A 133 -13.65 6.74 2.92
C LEU A 133 -13.76 8.09 3.64
N ALA A 134 -12.81 8.40 4.52
CA ALA A 134 -12.77 9.69 5.21
C ALA A 134 -12.46 10.86 4.27
N LEU A 135 -11.49 10.68 3.37
CA LEU A 135 -11.11 11.66 2.36
C LEU A 135 -12.25 11.95 1.38
N ARG A 136 -13.01 10.93 0.97
CA ARG A 136 -14.22 11.09 0.16
C ARG A 136 -15.24 12.02 0.81
N ARG A 137 -15.55 11.81 2.10
CA ARG A 137 -16.52 12.63 2.86
C ARG A 137 -16.09 14.09 2.98
N SER A 138 -14.79 14.35 3.01
CA SER A 138 -14.26 15.72 3.07
C SER A 138 -14.44 16.45 1.74
N GLY A 139 -14.32 15.76 0.60
CA GLY A 139 -14.60 16.31 -0.73
C GLY A 139 -16.05 16.75 -0.91
N ASP A 140 -17.01 15.98 -0.40
CA ASP A 140 -18.45 16.29 -0.47
C ASP A 140 -18.85 17.55 0.33
N ARG A 141 -18.03 18.03 1.25
CA ARG A 141 -18.29 19.26 2.04
C ARG A 141 -17.70 20.53 1.43
N LEU A 142 -16.90 20.40 0.40
CA LEU A 142 -16.24 21.53 -0.26
C LEU A 142 -16.88 21.90 -1.62
N THR A 143 -17.92 21.17 -2.02
CA THR A 143 -18.78 21.46 -3.18
C THR A 143 -20.16 21.94 -2.75
#